data_a8d6e66b345870f0c229b0efcab273a5
#
_entry.id   a8d6e66b345870f0c229b0efcab273a5
#
_cell.length_a   1.000
_cell.length_b   1.000
_cell.length_c   1.000
_cell.angle_alpha   90.00
_cell.angle_beta   90.00
_cell.angle_gamma   90.00
#
_symmetry.space_group_name_H-M   'P 1'
#
loop_
_entity.id
_entity.type
_entity.pdbx_description
1 polymer ?
#
loop_
_entity_poly.entity_id
_entity_poly.type
_entity_poly.pdbx_seq_one_letter_code
_entity_poly.pdbx_strand_id
1 'polypeptide(L)'
;MKKLLLAVILLVAAQVKAQQERAITTAVPFLTIASDARAAGMGDMGVATTFDIFSQQWNPAKFAFATQKSGVAASFTPYLETIVNDVSLLNASYYNKINDRNAFAFSVRYFGLGEIELRQTIDEEATLVNPNEFAIDGSYALKLSPTFSMAVAGRFISSNLRFQDATQDSQAANAFAVDIAGFYRSREIAYNSFDGRWRAGFNISNLGNKIQYDAGGQENFLPANLKFGAGFDFIFDQDNVLGVHTEFNKLLVPTPRDFTGDGIIGPEDNDEYQQISFLNGAFESFGDAPDGFSEELKEITWALGAEYRFQEAFMLRGGYFNENEEKGARRFFTLGAGFKFKAAQIDLSYLFSTSQVRNPLENTLRFSLSFNFGEEYLND
;
A
#
# COMPACT_ATOMS: atom_id res chain seq x y z
N MET A 1 -19.90 -54.52 2.35
CA MET A 1 -18.65 -53.80 2.51
C MET A 1 -18.22 -53.02 1.25
N LYS A 2 -18.07 -53.64 0.06
CA LYS A 2 -17.64 -52.92 -1.16
C LYS A 2 -18.56 -51.75 -1.57
N LYS A 3 -19.89 -51.86 -1.45
CA LYS A 3 -20.85 -50.80 -1.77
C LYS A 3 -20.82 -49.62 -0.75
N LEU A 4 -20.48 -49.93 0.51
CA LEU A 4 -20.33 -48.87 1.54
C LEU A 4 -19.03 -48.10 1.35
N LEU A 5 -17.96 -48.80 0.94
CA LEU A 5 -16.67 -48.16 0.61
C LEU A 5 -16.79 -47.24 -0.61
N LEU A 6 -17.55 -47.68 -1.62
CA LEU A 6 -17.81 -46.85 -2.82
C LEU A 6 -18.64 -45.61 -2.49
N ALA A 7 -19.63 -45.69 -1.59
CA ALA A 7 -20.42 -44.56 -1.13
C ALA A 7 -19.59 -43.56 -0.30
N VAL A 8 -18.66 -44.06 0.54
CA VAL A 8 -17.76 -43.20 1.30
C VAL A 8 -16.75 -42.51 0.38
N ILE A 9 -16.21 -43.19 -0.64
CA ILE A 9 -15.32 -42.59 -1.64
C ILE A 9 -16.06 -41.52 -2.48
N LEU A 10 -17.31 -41.75 -2.86
CA LEU A 10 -18.14 -40.77 -3.56
C LEU A 10 -18.51 -39.58 -2.68
N LEU A 11 -18.75 -39.77 -1.37
CA LEU A 11 -18.99 -38.70 -0.42
C LEU A 11 -17.73 -37.86 -0.16
N VAL A 12 -16.53 -38.47 -0.13
CA VAL A 12 -15.27 -37.75 0.01
C VAL A 12 -14.89 -37.01 -1.27
N ALA A 13 -15.18 -37.59 -2.45
CA ALA A 13 -14.98 -36.94 -3.73
C ALA A 13 -15.90 -35.69 -3.94
N ALA A 14 -17.10 -35.71 -3.31
CA ALA A 14 -18.02 -34.55 -3.37
C ALA A 14 -17.58 -33.34 -2.50
N GLN A 15 -16.54 -33.49 -1.67
CA GLN A 15 -16.01 -32.42 -0.81
C GLN A 15 -14.78 -31.74 -1.41
N VAL A 16 -14.29 -32.15 -2.58
CA VAL A 16 -13.27 -31.41 -3.30
C VAL A 16 -13.97 -30.25 -4.01
N LYS A 17 -14.35 -29.23 -3.26
CA LYS A 17 -14.52 -27.90 -3.83
C LYS A 17 -13.12 -27.50 -4.29
N ALA A 18 -12.89 -27.37 -5.59
CA ALA A 18 -11.77 -26.63 -6.08
C ALA A 18 -11.88 -25.26 -5.43
N GLN A 19 -10.99 -24.93 -4.50
CA GLN A 19 -10.86 -23.57 -4.01
C GLN A 19 -10.43 -22.75 -5.21
N GLN A 20 -11.37 -22.07 -5.85
CA GLN A 20 -11.04 -21.04 -6.81
C GLN A 20 -10.42 -19.89 -6.01
N GLU A 21 -9.11 -19.69 -6.19
CA GLU A 21 -8.43 -18.53 -5.65
C GLU A 21 -9.04 -17.28 -6.34
N ARG A 22 -9.88 -16.55 -5.62
CA ARG A 22 -10.48 -15.29 -6.08
C ARG A 22 -9.65 -14.12 -5.59
N ALA A 23 -8.37 -14.13 -5.91
CA ALA A 23 -7.50 -13.00 -5.63
C ALA A 23 -7.88 -11.83 -6.55
N ILE A 24 -8.15 -10.66 -5.95
CA ILE A 24 -8.43 -9.44 -6.70
C ILE A 24 -7.11 -8.95 -7.33
N THR A 25 -7.06 -8.91 -8.65
CA THR A 25 -5.90 -8.43 -9.40
C THR A 25 -6.14 -7.00 -9.88
N THR A 26 -5.09 -6.18 -9.85
CA THR A 26 -5.14 -4.80 -10.29
C THR A 26 -3.96 -4.47 -11.18
N ALA A 27 -4.11 -3.47 -12.02
CA ALA A 27 -2.97 -2.86 -12.70
C ALA A 27 -2.11 -2.07 -11.70
N VAL A 28 -0.88 -1.76 -12.09
CA VAL A 28 0.07 -0.90 -11.36
C VAL A 28 0.17 -1.22 -9.85
N PRO A 29 0.37 -2.49 -9.48
CA PRO A 29 0.36 -2.92 -8.08
C PRO A 29 1.48 -2.29 -7.24
N PHE A 30 2.50 -1.70 -7.86
CA PHE A 30 3.57 -0.98 -7.16
C PHE A 30 3.04 0.16 -6.28
N LEU A 31 1.85 0.69 -6.58
CA LEU A 31 1.20 1.73 -5.78
C LEU A 31 0.82 1.25 -4.36
N THR A 32 0.71 -0.05 -4.15
CA THR A 32 0.39 -0.65 -2.84
C THR A 32 1.61 -1.09 -2.04
N ILE A 33 2.80 -1.09 -2.65
CA ILE A 33 4.04 -1.46 -1.98
C ILE A 33 4.46 -0.33 -1.02
N ALA A 34 4.77 -0.69 0.24
CA ALA A 34 5.33 0.26 1.20
C ALA A 34 6.67 0.80 0.70
N SER A 35 6.73 2.08 0.42
CA SER A 35 7.91 2.72 -0.18
C SER A 35 8.91 3.23 0.86
N ASP A 36 8.53 3.32 2.14
CA ASP A 36 9.40 3.84 3.18
C ASP A 36 9.68 2.82 4.29
N ALA A 37 10.89 2.90 4.86
CA ALA A 37 11.35 1.96 5.88
C ALA A 37 10.63 2.12 7.23
N ARG A 38 10.11 3.32 7.56
CA ARG A 38 9.39 3.53 8.82
C ARG A 38 8.08 2.74 8.85
N ALA A 39 7.21 2.95 7.87
CA ALA A 39 5.93 2.24 7.77
C ALA A 39 6.16 0.74 7.54
N ALA A 40 7.14 0.40 6.71
CA ALA A 40 7.54 -0.97 6.48
C ALA A 40 7.99 -1.69 7.75
N GLY A 41 8.67 -1.01 8.66
CA GLY A 41 9.08 -1.56 9.96
C GLY A 41 7.93 -1.79 10.95
N MET A 42 6.73 -1.31 10.63
CA MET A 42 5.52 -1.45 11.45
C MET A 42 4.43 -2.31 10.80
N GLY A 43 4.78 -3.21 9.87
CA GLY A 43 3.82 -4.07 9.18
C GLY A 43 3.12 -3.38 8.01
N ASP A 44 3.83 -2.53 7.26
CA ASP A 44 3.32 -1.81 6.09
C ASP A 44 2.09 -0.95 6.41
N MET A 45 2.13 -0.18 7.50
CA MET A 45 1.04 0.69 7.95
C MET A 45 1.49 2.14 8.16
N GLY A 46 0.56 3.08 7.93
CA GLY A 46 0.89 4.49 8.06
C GLY A 46 -0.29 5.45 8.18
N VAL A 47 -1.53 4.97 8.06
CA VAL A 47 -2.72 5.85 7.95
C VAL A 47 -3.00 6.63 9.24
N ALA A 48 -2.72 6.04 10.42
CA ALA A 48 -2.94 6.66 11.73
C ALA A 48 -1.66 6.86 12.56
N THR A 49 -0.48 6.63 11.99
CA THR A 49 0.81 6.91 12.66
C THR A 49 1.06 8.41 12.79
N THR A 50 2.07 8.81 13.56
CA THR A 50 2.50 10.21 13.57
C THR A 50 2.91 10.67 12.18
N PHE A 51 2.85 12.00 11.98
CA PHE A 51 3.36 12.62 10.77
C PHE A 51 4.81 12.20 10.47
N ASP A 52 5.09 11.99 9.19
CA ASP A 52 6.42 11.91 8.59
C ASP A 52 6.37 12.42 7.13
N ILE A 53 7.52 12.55 6.48
CA ILE A 53 7.60 13.11 5.11
C ILE A 53 7.02 12.13 4.07
N PHE A 54 6.95 10.83 4.36
CA PHE A 54 6.34 9.82 3.49
C PHE A 54 4.82 9.70 3.64
N SER A 55 4.20 10.58 4.45
CA SER A 55 2.74 10.59 4.67
C SER A 55 1.92 10.75 3.39
N GLN A 56 2.53 11.21 2.28
CA GLN A 56 1.89 11.31 0.96
C GLN A 56 1.28 9.98 0.49
N GLN A 57 1.97 8.87 0.73
CA GLN A 57 1.48 7.54 0.35
C GLN A 57 0.38 7.02 1.30
N TRP A 58 0.51 7.35 2.58
CA TRP A 58 -0.30 6.71 3.62
C TRP A 58 -1.54 7.51 3.99
N ASN A 59 -1.35 8.79 4.31
CA ASN A 59 -2.41 9.71 4.69
C ASN A 59 -1.90 11.15 4.57
N PRO A 60 -2.14 11.84 3.46
CA PRO A 60 -1.66 13.20 3.25
C PRO A 60 -2.27 14.24 4.23
N ALA A 61 -3.38 13.93 4.92
CA ALA A 61 -3.94 14.84 5.91
C ALA A 61 -2.99 15.06 7.12
N LYS A 62 -2.04 14.15 7.36
CA LYS A 62 -1.03 14.29 8.42
C LYS A 62 -0.11 15.49 8.21
N PHE A 63 0.10 15.95 6.97
CA PHE A 63 0.95 17.14 6.71
C PHE A 63 0.47 18.41 7.39
N ALA A 64 -0.82 18.53 7.66
CA ALA A 64 -1.37 19.67 8.42
C ALA A 64 -0.88 19.70 9.88
N PHE A 65 -0.38 18.58 10.41
CA PHE A 65 0.20 18.45 11.74
C PHE A 65 1.73 18.36 11.75
N ALA A 66 2.40 18.64 10.63
CA ALA A 66 3.85 18.74 10.61
C ALA A 66 4.34 19.81 11.61
N THR A 67 5.42 19.52 12.31
CA THR A 67 6.03 20.45 13.28
C THR A 67 7.05 21.36 12.61
N GLN A 68 7.71 20.92 11.56
CA GLN A 68 8.67 21.72 10.79
C GLN A 68 8.00 22.30 9.55
N LYS A 69 8.51 23.44 9.07
CA LYS A 69 7.97 24.13 7.90
C LYS A 69 8.07 23.31 6.63
N SER A 70 9.18 22.63 6.42
CA SER A 70 9.45 21.89 5.19
C SER A 70 10.27 20.65 5.45
N GLY A 71 10.21 19.71 4.53
CA GLY A 71 11.08 18.55 4.56
C GLY A 71 11.17 17.85 3.21
N VAL A 72 12.27 17.14 3.03
CA VAL A 72 12.52 16.27 1.87
C VAL A 72 12.88 14.87 2.36
N ALA A 73 12.49 13.87 1.62
CA ALA A 73 12.86 12.49 1.92
C ALA A 73 13.06 11.68 0.65
N ALA A 74 13.89 10.66 0.76
CA ALA A 74 14.07 9.64 -0.27
C ALA A 74 14.11 8.26 0.37
N SER A 75 13.62 7.26 -0.34
CA SER A 75 13.68 5.86 0.09
C SER A 75 14.02 4.93 -1.06
N PHE A 76 14.58 3.81 -0.70
CA PHE A 76 14.95 2.73 -1.59
C PHE A 76 14.47 1.41 -1.01
N THR A 77 13.67 0.68 -1.81
CA THR A 77 13.12 -0.63 -1.46
C THR A 77 13.50 -1.61 -2.57
N PRO A 78 14.48 -2.51 -2.35
CA PRO A 78 14.72 -3.63 -3.24
C PRO A 78 13.47 -4.50 -3.34
N TYR A 79 13.27 -5.12 -4.50
CA TYR A 79 12.11 -5.96 -4.74
C TYR A 79 12.55 -7.24 -5.44
N LEU A 80 12.04 -8.41 -5.03
CA LEU A 80 12.46 -9.72 -5.55
C LEU A 80 13.98 -10.01 -5.40
N GLU A 81 14.67 -9.39 -4.43
CA GLU A 81 16.14 -9.47 -4.27
C GLU A 81 16.69 -10.89 -4.20
N THR A 82 15.88 -11.85 -3.77
CA THR A 82 16.25 -13.28 -3.75
C THR A 82 16.26 -13.95 -5.13
N ILE A 83 15.73 -13.28 -6.17
CA ILE A 83 15.59 -13.83 -7.54
C ILE A 83 16.37 -12.96 -8.52
N VAL A 84 16.22 -11.63 -8.43
CA VAL A 84 16.84 -10.62 -9.28
C VAL A 84 17.30 -9.46 -8.39
N ASN A 85 18.37 -8.76 -8.76
CA ASN A 85 18.97 -7.71 -7.94
C ASN A 85 18.84 -6.29 -8.53
N ASP A 86 18.11 -6.14 -9.61
CA ASP A 86 17.92 -4.89 -10.35
C ASP A 86 16.47 -4.36 -10.35
N VAL A 87 15.55 -5.07 -9.66
CA VAL A 87 14.17 -4.60 -9.44
C VAL A 87 14.09 -3.81 -8.14
N SER A 88 13.58 -2.58 -8.21
CA SER A 88 13.50 -1.72 -7.03
C SER A 88 12.42 -0.65 -7.13
N LEU A 89 11.93 -0.22 -5.96
CA LEU A 89 11.05 0.93 -5.80
C LEU A 89 11.82 2.09 -5.16
N LEU A 90 11.88 3.20 -5.86
CA LEU A 90 12.40 4.48 -5.39
C LEU A 90 11.24 5.41 -5.06
N ASN A 91 11.37 6.17 -3.98
CA ASN A 91 10.43 7.23 -3.65
C ASN A 91 11.18 8.49 -3.22
N ALA A 92 10.74 9.63 -3.71
CA ALA A 92 11.17 10.96 -3.26
C ALA A 92 9.93 11.77 -2.87
N SER A 93 9.99 12.44 -1.73
CA SER A 93 8.86 13.22 -1.19
C SER A 93 9.33 14.58 -0.69
N TYR A 94 8.48 15.58 -0.84
CA TYR A 94 8.66 16.93 -0.34
C TYR A 94 7.35 17.43 0.24
N TYR A 95 7.42 18.15 1.36
CA TYR A 95 6.27 18.90 1.88
C TYR A 95 6.67 20.31 2.30
N ASN A 96 5.68 21.19 2.32
CA ASN A 96 5.82 22.53 2.88
C ASN A 96 4.51 22.97 3.57
N LYS A 97 4.63 23.47 4.80
CA LYS A 97 3.54 24.17 5.48
C LYS A 97 3.49 25.61 4.99
N ILE A 98 2.36 26.02 4.49
CA ILE A 98 2.10 27.41 4.10
C ILE A 98 1.91 28.26 5.35
N ASN A 99 1.20 27.72 6.34
CA ASN A 99 0.90 28.29 7.65
C ASN A 99 0.48 27.19 8.63
N ASP A 100 0.02 27.55 9.83
CA ASP A 100 -0.40 26.59 10.87
C ASP A 100 -1.53 25.63 10.44
N ARG A 101 -2.30 26.00 9.41
CA ARG A 101 -3.48 25.24 8.98
C ARG A 101 -3.29 24.50 7.67
N ASN A 102 -2.41 24.95 6.80
CA ASN A 102 -2.33 24.51 5.41
C ASN A 102 -0.94 23.97 5.09
N ALA A 103 -0.90 22.85 4.42
CA ALA A 103 0.31 22.27 3.86
C ALA A 103 0.05 21.71 2.47
N PHE A 104 1.08 21.71 1.64
CA PHE A 104 1.10 20.94 0.40
C PHE A 104 2.27 19.95 0.41
N ALA A 105 2.14 18.90 -0.38
CA ALA A 105 3.21 17.94 -0.56
C ALA A 105 3.22 17.40 -1.99
N PHE A 106 4.39 16.93 -2.40
CA PHE A 106 4.63 16.26 -3.67
C PHE A 106 5.44 15.00 -3.44
N SER A 107 5.18 13.96 -4.24
CA SER A 107 6.04 12.80 -4.28
C SER A 107 6.17 12.23 -5.68
N VAL A 108 7.26 11.52 -5.90
CA VAL A 108 7.51 10.73 -7.10
C VAL A 108 7.90 9.34 -6.66
N ARG A 109 7.21 8.32 -7.18
CA ARG A 109 7.56 6.92 -7.02
C ARG A 109 7.95 6.34 -8.37
N TYR A 110 9.06 5.64 -8.41
CA TYR A 110 9.57 4.98 -9.60
C TYR A 110 9.84 3.51 -9.30
N PHE A 111 9.20 2.64 -10.04
CA PHE A 111 9.36 1.20 -9.94
C PHE A 111 10.07 0.69 -11.19
N GLY A 112 11.35 0.35 -11.06
CA GLY A 112 12.15 -0.25 -12.11
C GLY A 112 12.06 -1.77 -12.02
N LEU A 113 11.78 -2.42 -13.14
CA LEU A 113 11.63 -3.88 -13.23
C LEU A 113 12.91 -4.57 -13.74
N GLY A 114 14.03 -3.82 -13.76
CA GLY A 114 15.30 -4.33 -14.21
C GLY A 114 15.44 -4.39 -15.73
N GLU A 115 16.53 -4.99 -16.19
CA GLU A 115 16.83 -5.17 -17.60
C GLU A 115 16.39 -6.57 -18.04
N ILE A 116 15.60 -6.65 -19.10
CA ILE A 116 15.09 -7.89 -19.68
C ILE A 116 15.67 -8.08 -21.08
N GLU A 117 16.31 -9.21 -21.30
CA GLU A 117 16.81 -9.63 -22.62
C GLU A 117 15.68 -10.32 -23.39
N LEU A 118 15.28 -9.73 -24.50
CA LEU A 118 14.30 -10.32 -25.44
C LEU A 118 15.04 -10.92 -26.65
N ARG A 119 14.73 -12.17 -26.98
CA ARG A 119 15.21 -12.87 -28.17
C ARG A 119 14.06 -13.62 -28.80
N GLN A 120 13.89 -13.48 -30.12
CA GLN A 120 12.88 -14.27 -30.84
C GLN A 120 13.42 -15.67 -31.18
N THR A 121 14.74 -15.78 -31.39
CA THR A 121 15.43 -17.06 -31.63
C THR A 121 16.73 -17.14 -30.82
N ILE A 122 17.26 -18.35 -30.63
CA ILE A 122 18.50 -18.61 -29.85
C ILE A 122 19.73 -17.91 -30.48
N ASP A 123 19.72 -17.73 -31.80
CA ASP A 123 20.86 -17.18 -32.55
C ASP A 123 20.77 -15.65 -32.75
N GLU A 124 19.71 -15.01 -32.27
CA GLU A 124 19.49 -13.58 -32.42
C GLU A 124 20.15 -12.77 -31.31
N GLU A 125 20.66 -11.59 -31.63
CA GLU A 125 21.14 -10.64 -30.61
C GLU A 125 19.97 -10.22 -29.70
N ALA A 126 20.21 -10.21 -28.38
CA ALA A 126 19.20 -9.81 -27.43
C ALA A 126 18.85 -8.32 -27.57
N THR A 127 17.56 -8.02 -27.64
CA THR A 127 17.08 -6.66 -27.46
C THR A 127 16.90 -6.41 -25.97
N LEU A 128 17.61 -5.41 -25.42
CA LEU A 128 17.51 -5.02 -24.01
C LEU A 128 16.33 -4.06 -23.84
N VAL A 129 15.44 -4.37 -22.92
CA VAL A 129 14.31 -3.53 -22.55
C VAL A 129 14.31 -3.28 -21.03
N ASN A 130 13.90 -2.09 -20.63
CA ASN A 130 13.84 -1.66 -19.22
C ASN A 130 12.41 -1.26 -18.85
N PRO A 131 11.52 -2.22 -18.55
CA PRO A 131 10.16 -1.92 -18.13
C PRO A 131 10.16 -1.13 -16.84
N ASN A 132 9.28 -0.17 -16.73
CA ASN A 132 9.16 0.65 -15.54
C ASN A 132 7.77 1.23 -15.37
N GLU A 133 7.46 1.58 -14.13
CA GLU A 133 6.24 2.28 -13.77
C GLU A 133 6.61 3.48 -12.90
N PHE A 134 5.86 4.57 -13.00
CA PHE A 134 6.04 5.69 -12.09
C PHE A 134 4.71 6.36 -11.75
N ALA A 135 4.69 7.04 -10.60
CA ALA A 135 3.59 7.89 -10.18
C ALA A 135 4.12 9.22 -9.66
N ILE A 136 3.40 10.29 -9.99
CA ILE A 136 3.65 11.64 -9.48
C ILE A 136 2.41 12.06 -8.71
N ASP A 137 2.59 12.45 -7.45
CA ASP A 137 1.50 12.84 -6.55
C ASP A 137 1.65 14.32 -6.13
N GLY A 138 0.53 15.01 -6.05
CA GLY A 138 0.44 16.32 -5.41
C GLY A 138 -0.73 16.36 -4.45
N SER A 139 -0.55 16.87 -3.23
CA SER A 139 -1.60 16.96 -2.22
C SER A 139 -1.68 18.32 -1.55
N TYR A 140 -2.88 18.61 -1.07
CA TYR A 140 -3.18 19.76 -0.23
C TYR A 140 -3.90 19.30 1.03
N ALA A 141 -3.34 19.64 2.20
CA ALA A 141 -3.87 19.30 3.51
C ALA A 141 -4.34 20.53 4.25
N LEU A 142 -5.50 20.45 4.90
CA LEU A 142 -6.13 21.51 5.66
C LEU A 142 -6.49 21.03 7.07
N LYS A 143 -5.97 21.72 8.10
CA LYS A 143 -6.38 21.54 9.50
C LYS A 143 -7.74 22.23 9.69
N LEU A 144 -8.79 21.43 9.86
CA LEU A 144 -10.17 21.89 10.07
C LEU A 144 -10.43 22.27 11.53
N SER A 145 -9.76 21.58 12.46
CA SER A 145 -9.79 21.90 13.90
C SER A 145 -8.41 21.64 14.50
N PRO A 146 -8.17 21.99 15.79
CA PRO A 146 -6.92 21.63 16.48
C PRO A 146 -6.61 20.13 16.50
N THR A 147 -7.63 19.28 16.33
CA THR A 147 -7.52 17.83 16.43
C THR A 147 -7.81 17.09 15.12
N PHE A 148 -8.30 17.76 14.08
CA PHE A 148 -8.73 17.09 12.84
C PHE A 148 -8.30 17.84 11.59
N SER A 149 -7.83 17.08 10.59
CA SER A 149 -7.46 17.57 9.26
C SER A 149 -8.01 16.67 8.17
N MET A 150 -8.12 17.23 6.98
CA MET A 150 -8.41 16.51 5.74
C MET A 150 -7.41 16.88 4.65
N ALA A 151 -7.28 16.02 3.65
CA ALA A 151 -6.50 16.28 2.46
C ALA A 151 -7.12 15.66 1.22
N VAL A 152 -6.78 16.28 0.08
CA VAL A 152 -7.03 15.73 -1.25
C VAL A 152 -5.69 15.64 -1.97
N ALA A 153 -5.45 14.54 -2.68
CA ALA A 153 -4.29 14.39 -3.54
C ALA A 153 -4.73 14.02 -4.97
N GLY A 154 -3.97 14.51 -5.95
CA GLY A 154 -4.06 14.09 -7.34
C GLY A 154 -2.83 13.28 -7.69
N ARG A 155 -3.00 12.24 -8.51
CA ARG A 155 -1.95 11.32 -8.94
C ARG A 155 -1.99 11.12 -10.43
N PHE A 156 -0.86 11.28 -11.08
CA PHE A 156 -0.60 10.81 -12.44
C PHE A 156 0.20 9.51 -12.37
N ILE A 157 -0.20 8.51 -13.16
CA ILE A 157 0.40 7.19 -13.20
C ILE A 157 0.80 6.89 -14.63
N SER A 158 1.99 6.35 -14.82
CA SER A 158 2.45 5.85 -16.12
C SER A 158 3.09 4.47 -15.94
N SER A 159 2.68 3.53 -16.77
CA SER A 159 3.15 2.15 -16.76
C SER A 159 3.66 1.78 -18.15
N ASN A 160 4.96 1.52 -18.25
CA ASN A 160 5.63 1.10 -19.47
C ASN A 160 6.16 -0.33 -19.29
N LEU A 161 5.23 -1.28 -19.37
CA LEU A 161 5.52 -2.72 -19.23
C LEU A 161 5.63 -3.44 -20.58
N ARG A 162 5.56 -2.69 -21.69
CA ARG A 162 5.52 -3.27 -23.01
C ARG A 162 6.89 -3.53 -23.57
N PHE A 163 6.96 -4.62 -24.31
CA PHE A 163 8.08 -4.96 -25.14
C PHE A 163 7.77 -4.51 -26.57
N GLN A 164 8.66 -3.72 -27.18
CA GLN A 164 8.53 -3.39 -28.58
C GLN A 164 8.64 -4.67 -29.43
N ASP A 165 7.53 -5.12 -29.98
CA ASP A 165 7.55 -6.06 -31.09
C ASP A 165 7.55 -5.26 -32.39
N ALA A 166 8.23 -5.74 -33.41
CA ALA A 166 8.39 -5.07 -34.70
C ALA A 166 7.05 -4.74 -35.42
N THR A 167 5.93 -5.19 -34.88
CA THR A 167 4.58 -5.07 -35.46
C THR A 167 3.63 -4.17 -34.67
N GLN A 168 3.98 -3.68 -33.47
CA GLN A 168 3.08 -2.86 -32.67
C GLN A 168 3.78 -1.63 -32.09
N ASP A 169 3.16 -0.47 -32.33
CA ASP A 169 3.54 0.80 -31.74
C ASP A 169 3.12 0.79 -30.24
N SER A 170 4.07 0.44 -29.36
CA SER A 170 3.79 0.30 -27.92
C SER A 170 3.93 1.66 -27.23
N GLN A 171 2.82 2.18 -26.71
CA GLN A 171 2.81 3.39 -25.89
C GLN A 171 2.67 3.04 -24.41
N ALA A 172 3.28 3.84 -23.54
CA ALA A 172 3.07 3.73 -22.10
C ALA A 172 1.58 3.94 -21.77
N ALA A 173 1.04 3.08 -20.93
CA ALA A 173 -0.32 3.22 -20.43
C ALA A 173 -0.35 4.28 -19.31
N ASN A 174 -1.34 5.17 -19.34
CA ASN A 174 -1.44 6.28 -18.40
C ASN A 174 -2.81 6.31 -17.72
N ALA A 175 -2.83 6.72 -16.45
CA ALA A 175 -4.04 6.92 -15.68
C ALA A 175 -3.93 8.10 -14.74
N PHE A 176 -5.10 8.61 -14.30
CA PHE A 176 -5.21 9.61 -13.24
C PHE A 176 -6.03 9.05 -12.09
N ALA A 177 -5.64 9.41 -10.87
CA ALA A 177 -6.35 9.03 -9.67
C ALA A 177 -6.39 10.17 -8.67
N VAL A 178 -7.33 10.08 -7.74
CA VAL A 178 -7.51 11.02 -6.64
C VAL A 178 -7.52 10.26 -5.32
N ASP A 179 -6.89 10.84 -4.29
CA ASP A 179 -6.97 10.35 -2.92
C ASP A 179 -7.73 11.36 -2.05
N ILE A 180 -8.51 10.84 -1.09
CA ILE A 180 -9.22 11.63 -0.07
C ILE A 180 -8.85 11.05 1.29
N ALA A 181 -8.31 11.89 2.17
CA ALA A 181 -7.80 11.46 3.45
C ALA A 181 -8.30 12.34 4.60
N GLY A 182 -8.41 11.73 5.78
CA GLY A 182 -8.69 12.41 7.04
C GLY A 182 -7.83 11.89 8.16
N PHE A 183 -7.45 12.77 9.07
CA PHE A 183 -6.60 12.43 10.20
C PHE A 183 -7.07 13.15 11.46
N TYR A 184 -7.25 12.38 12.53
CA TYR A 184 -7.57 12.83 13.87
C TYR A 184 -6.40 12.58 14.81
N ARG A 185 -6.10 13.58 15.64
CA ARG A 185 -5.14 13.50 16.74
C ARG A 185 -5.72 14.19 17.98
N SER A 186 -5.94 13.44 19.05
CA SER A 186 -6.39 14.05 20.32
C SER A 186 -5.33 14.99 20.89
N ARG A 187 -5.72 15.85 21.81
CA ARG A 187 -4.79 16.46 22.76
C ARG A 187 -4.23 15.38 23.66
N GLU A 188 -3.17 15.69 24.37
CA GLU A 188 -2.66 14.85 25.43
C GLU A 188 -3.67 14.74 26.56
N ILE A 189 -3.87 13.54 27.05
CA ILE A 189 -4.79 13.20 28.14
C ILE A 189 -3.95 12.60 29.24
N ALA A 190 -3.99 13.24 30.43
CA ALA A 190 -3.28 12.73 31.57
C ALA A 190 -3.97 11.49 32.16
N TYR A 191 -3.21 10.43 32.31
CA TYR A 191 -3.57 9.21 33.05
C TYR A 191 -2.73 9.12 34.31
N ASN A 192 -3.02 8.15 35.17
CA ASN A 192 -2.36 8.08 36.49
C ASN A 192 -0.83 7.90 36.42
N SER A 193 -0.29 7.22 35.43
CA SER A 193 1.14 6.87 35.31
C SER A 193 1.79 7.24 33.99
N PHE A 194 1.05 7.81 33.06
CA PHE A 194 1.52 8.25 31.74
C PHE A 194 0.54 9.26 31.17
N ASP A 195 0.96 10.00 30.15
CA ASP A 195 0.07 10.77 29.30
C ASP A 195 -0.25 9.96 28.03
N GLY A 196 -1.43 10.16 27.48
CA GLY A 196 -1.88 9.41 26.30
C GLY A 196 -2.37 10.29 25.18
N ARG A 197 -2.21 9.83 23.94
CA ARG A 197 -2.73 10.52 22.77
C ARG A 197 -3.36 9.52 21.80
N TRP A 198 -4.64 9.72 21.47
CA TRP A 198 -5.35 8.95 20.48
C TRP A 198 -5.10 9.51 19.08
N ARG A 199 -5.03 8.60 18.11
CA ARG A 199 -5.03 8.91 16.69
C ARG A 199 -5.99 8.01 15.96
N ALA A 200 -6.59 8.56 14.89
CA ALA A 200 -7.36 7.80 13.93
C ALA A 200 -7.14 8.43 12.54
N GLY A 201 -7.26 7.64 11.51
CA GLY A 201 -7.13 8.13 10.15
C GLY A 201 -7.83 7.24 9.17
N PHE A 202 -8.19 7.83 8.04
CA PHE A 202 -8.64 7.10 6.86
C PHE A 202 -7.97 7.67 5.60
N ASN A 203 -7.83 6.83 4.59
CA ASN A 203 -7.41 7.24 3.26
C ASN A 203 -8.13 6.37 2.22
N ILE A 204 -8.88 7.02 1.34
CA ILE A 204 -9.40 6.39 0.13
C ILE A 204 -8.43 6.81 -0.97
N SER A 205 -7.64 5.87 -1.47
CA SER A 205 -6.56 6.14 -2.41
C SER A 205 -6.77 5.47 -3.75
N ASN A 206 -6.13 6.03 -4.79
CA ASN A 206 -6.16 5.52 -6.15
C ASN A 206 -7.56 5.44 -6.78
N LEU A 207 -8.51 6.32 -6.36
CA LEU A 207 -9.79 6.45 -7.05
C LEU A 207 -9.55 7.09 -8.42
N GLY A 208 -9.64 6.31 -9.48
CA GLY A 208 -9.32 6.79 -10.82
C GLY A 208 -9.83 5.89 -11.93
N ASN A 209 -9.66 6.37 -13.16
CA ASN A 209 -10.04 5.61 -14.34
C ASN A 209 -9.20 4.34 -14.47
N LYS A 210 -9.77 3.32 -15.09
CA LYS A 210 -9.05 2.10 -15.45
C LYS A 210 -7.89 2.42 -16.38
N ILE A 211 -6.88 1.57 -16.39
CA ILE A 211 -5.73 1.67 -17.27
C ILE A 211 -5.79 0.60 -18.36
N GLN A 212 -5.49 0.99 -19.57
CA GLN A 212 -5.49 0.13 -20.76
C GLN A 212 -4.09 0.08 -21.34
N TYR A 213 -3.57 -1.12 -21.53
CA TYR A 213 -2.24 -1.35 -22.06
C TYR A 213 -2.20 -1.46 -23.59
N ASP A 214 -3.27 -1.92 -24.23
CA ASP A 214 -3.37 -2.13 -25.68
C ASP A 214 -4.55 -1.38 -26.27
N ALA A 215 -4.39 -0.80 -27.45
CA ALA A 215 -5.50 -0.19 -28.18
C ALA A 215 -6.58 -1.25 -28.46
N GLY A 216 -7.77 -1.11 -27.86
CA GLY A 216 -8.84 -2.11 -27.91
C GLY A 216 -8.62 -3.33 -27.02
N GLY A 217 -7.60 -3.33 -26.15
CA GLY A 217 -7.35 -4.36 -25.13
C GLY A 217 -8.18 -4.16 -23.86
N GLN A 218 -7.93 -5.02 -22.90
CA GLN A 218 -8.64 -5.01 -21.61
C GLN A 218 -8.30 -3.78 -20.77
N GLU A 219 -9.33 -3.19 -20.17
CA GLU A 219 -9.20 -2.14 -19.17
C GLU A 219 -9.06 -2.76 -17.77
N ASN A 220 -8.02 -2.42 -17.04
CA ASN A 220 -7.72 -2.95 -15.73
C ASN A 220 -7.97 -1.91 -14.64
N PHE A 221 -8.55 -2.32 -13.51
CA PHE A 221 -8.76 -1.44 -12.36
C PHE A 221 -7.43 -1.01 -11.76
N LEU A 222 -7.34 0.27 -11.36
CA LEU A 222 -6.31 0.72 -10.44
C LEU A 222 -6.53 0.09 -9.05
N PRO A 223 -5.49 -0.03 -8.21
CA PRO A 223 -5.62 -0.54 -6.85
C PRO A 223 -6.26 0.51 -5.93
N ALA A 224 -7.51 0.88 -6.23
CA ALA A 224 -8.30 1.72 -5.36
C ALA A 224 -8.44 1.05 -4.00
N ASN A 225 -8.16 1.77 -2.92
CA ASN A 225 -8.04 1.16 -1.60
C ASN A 225 -8.60 2.08 -0.51
N LEU A 226 -9.44 1.52 0.36
CA LEU A 226 -9.86 2.14 1.61
C LEU A 226 -8.96 1.65 2.73
N LYS A 227 -8.27 2.58 3.37
CA LYS A 227 -7.48 2.35 4.59
C LYS A 227 -8.17 3.03 5.76
N PHE A 228 -8.25 2.33 6.87
CA PHE A 228 -8.71 2.87 8.14
C PHE A 228 -7.81 2.40 9.26
N GLY A 229 -7.38 3.31 10.12
CA GLY A 229 -6.49 2.96 11.23
C GLY A 229 -6.76 3.75 12.48
N ALA A 230 -6.29 3.18 13.59
CA ALA A 230 -6.28 3.80 14.89
C ALA A 230 -4.92 3.59 15.58
N GLY A 231 -4.57 4.48 16.47
CA GLY A 231 -3.35 4.39 17.25
C GLY A 231 -3.48 5.07 18.60
N PHE A 232 -2.62 4.65 19.52
CA PHE A 232 -2.50 5.25 20.84
C PHE A 232 -1.03 5.40 21.21
N ASP A 233 -0.64 6.60 21.63
CA ASP A 233 0.67 6.84 22.21
C ASP A 233 0.59 6.79 23.73
N PHE A 234 1.42 5.96 24.33
CA PHE A 234 1.78 5.98 25.73
C PHE A 234 2.99 6.89 25.91
N ILE A 235 2.79 8.05 26.49
CA ILE A 235 3.83 9.05 26.76
C ILE A 235 4.22 8.88 28.22
N PHE A 236 5.29 8.10 28.47
CA PHE A 236 5.72 7.79 29.83
C PHE A 236 6.43 8.97 30.48
N ASP A 237 7.21 9.71 29.70
CA ASP A 237 7.90 10.92 30.01
C ASP A 237 8.32 11.66 28.73
N GLN A 238 9.14 12.71 28.85
CA GLN A 238 9.62 13.51 27.72
C GLN A 238 10.54 12.71 26.76
N ASP A 239 11.21 11.68 27.28
CA ASP A 239 12.17 10.88 26.54
C ASP A 239 11.57 9.57 26.00
N ASN A 240 10.49 9.07 26.59
CA ASN A 240 9.99 7.72 26.35
C ASN A 240 8.54 7.71 25.88
N VAL A 241 8.33 7.36 24.62
CA VAL A 241 7.01 7.24 24.01
C VAL A 241 6.87 5.91 23.29
N LEU A 242 5.78 5.17 23.58
CA LEU A 242 5.40 3.95 22.88
C LEU A 242 4.10 4.21 22.11
N GLY A 243 4.16 4.16 20.79
CA GLY A 243 2.98 4.18 19.93
C GLY A 243 2.56 2.77 19.53
N VAL A 244 1.29 2.45 19.68
CA VAL A 244 0.69 1.19 19.19
C VAL A 244 -0.39 1.54 18.18
N HIS A 245 -0.40 0.85 17.04
CA HIS A 245 -1.24 1.16 15.91
C HIS A 245 -1.85 -0.09 15.29
N THR A 246 -3.05 0.04 14.76
CA THR A 246 -3.69 -0.96 13.91
C THR A 246 -4.24 -0.31 12.66
N GLU A 247 -4.20 -1.05 11.56
CA GLU A 247 -4.70 -0.59 10.26
C GLU A 247 -5.45 -1.72 9.57
N PHE A 248 -6.55 -1.37 8.92
CA PHE A 248 -7.37 -2.25 8.09
C PHE A 248 -7.43 -1.67 6.69
N ASN A 249 -7.28 -2.52 5.68
CA ASN A 249 -7.31 -2.12 4.29
C ASN A 249 -8.27 -3.03 3.52
N LYS A 250 -9.04 -2.42 2.62
CA LYS A 250 -9.89 -3.14 1.66
C LYS A 250 -9.67 -2.53 0.27
N LEU A 251 -9.40 -3.38 -0.71
CA LEU A 251 -9.42 -2.97 -2.10
C LEU A 251 -10.85 -2.62 -2.51
N LEU A 252 -11.01 -1.46 -3.13
CA LEU A 252 -12.26 -0.96 -3.69
C LEU A 252 -12.33 -1.36 -5.18
N VAL A 253 -12.16 -2.64 -5.44
CA VAL A 253 -12.15 -3.26 -6.76
C VAL A 253 -13.05 -4.47 -6.70
N PRO A 254 -13.93 -4.69 -7.69
CA PRO A 254 -14.87 -5.80 -7.67
C PRO A 254 -14.15 -7.15 -7.57
N THR A 255 -14.77 -8.07 -6.86
CA THR A 255 -14.30 -9.46 -6.80
C THR A 255 -14.60 -10.16 -8.14
N PRO A 256 -13.63 -10.82 -8.76
CA PRO A 256 -13.90 -11.66 -9.94
C PRO A 256 -14.96 -12.72 -9.62
N ARG A 257 -15.98 -12.81 -10.47
CA ARG A 257 -17.10 -13.73 -10.28
C ARG A 257 -17.54 -14.34 -11.61
N ASP A 258 -18.23 -15.45 -11.53
CA ASP A 258 -18.87 -16.11 -12.67
C ASP A 258 -20.14 -15.32 -13.05
N PHE A 259 -20.09 -14.60 -14.16
CA PHE A 259 -21.23 -13.85 -14.72
C PHE A 259 -22.05 -14.73 -15.65
N THR A 260 -21.45 -15.74 -16.26
CA THR A 260 -22.12 -16.64 -17.20
C THR A 260 -22.96 -17.72 -16.51
N GLY A 261 -22.65 -18.03 -15.24
CA GLY A 261 -23.35 -19.02 -14.42
C GLY A 261 -22.96 -20.48 -14.73
N ASP A 262 -21.78 -20.69 -15.36
CA ASP A 262 -21.29 -22.02 -15.70
C ASP A 262 -20.48 -22.67 -14.57
N GLY A 263 -20.23 -21.95 -13.49
CA GLY A 263 -19.48 -22.40 -12.31
C GLY A 263 -17.97 -22.20 -12.43
N ILE A 264 -17.48 -21.55 -13.47
CA ILE A 264 -16.05 -21.29 -13.74
C ILE A 264 -15.88 -19.78 -13.99
N ILE A 265 -14.87 -19.17 -13.37
CA ILE A 265 -14.48 -17.80 -13.73
C ILE A 265 -13.52 -17.91 -14.92
N GLY A 266 -14.01 -17.53 -16.10
CA GLY A 266 -13.31 -17.69 -17.37
C GLY A 266 -13.13 -16.40 -18.16
N PRO A 267 -12.52 -16.47 -19.35
CA PRO A 267 -12.39 -15.33 -20.24
C PRO A 267 -13.72 -14.70 -20.65
N GLU A 268 -14.80 -15.48 -20.71
CA GLU A 268 -16.15 -15.04 -21.04
C GLU A 268 -16.75 -14.11 -19.98
N ASP A 269 -16.34 -14.23 -18.72
CA ASP A 269 -16.78 -13.36 -17.63
C ASP A 269 -16.06 -12.00 -17.65
N ASN A 270 -14.92 -11.93 -18.33
CA ASN A 270 -14.12 -10.70 -18.38
C ASN A 270 -14.84 -9.56 -19.10
N ASP A 271 -15.66 -9.84 -20.11
CA ASP A 271 -16.38 -8.81 -20.87
C ASP A 271 -17.37 -8.05 -19.96
N GLU A 272 -18.10 -8.76 -19.10
CA GLU A 272 -19.01 -8.14 -18.13
C GLU A 272 -18.25 -7.45 -16.99
N TYR A 273 -17.21 -8.07 -16.47
CA TYR A 273 -16.33 -7.49 -15.46
C TYR A 273 -15.72 -6.16 -15.91
N GLN A 274 -15.34 -6.07 -17.19
CA GLN A 274 -14.76 -4.87 -17.78
C GLN A 274 -15.77 -3.75 -18.03
N GLN A 275 -17.06 -4.05 -18.13
CA GLN A 275 -18.09 -3.02 -18.26
C GLN A 275 -18.38 -2.31 -16.93
N ILE A 276 -17.97 -2.86 -15.80
CA ILE A 276 -18.13 -2.22 -14.50
C ILE A 276 -17.27 -0.95 -14.46
N SER A 277 -17.89 0.22 -14.28
CA SER A 277 -17.13 1.47 -14.13
C SER A 277 -16.34 1.48 -12.81
N PHE A 278 -15.26 2.26 -12.72
CA PHE A 278 -14.43 2.30 -11.51
C PHE A 278 -15.20 2.76 -10.27
N LEU A 279 -16.17 3.69 -10.42
CA LEU A 279 -17.01 4.13 -9.30
C LEU A 279 -17.99 3.04 -8.86
N ASN A 280 -18.66 2.40 -9.81
CA ASN A 280 -19.58 1.31 -9.48
C ASN A 280 -18.80 0.15 -8.82
N GLY A 281 -17.65 -0.22 -9.38
CA GLY A 281 -16.79 -1.25 -8.82
C GLY A 281 -16.35 -0.94 -7.38
N ALA A 282 -16.01 0.32 -7.10
CA ALA A 282 -15.66 0.74 -5.75
C ALA A 282 -16.81 0.59 -4.74
N PHE A 283 -18.06 0.81 -5.15
CA PHE A 283 -19.22 0.60 -4.29
C PHE A 283 -19.65 -0.86 -4.22
N GLU A 284 -19.63 -1.58 -5.33
CA GLU A 284 -19.97 -3.00 -5.39
C GLU A 284 -19.03 -3.86 -4.55
N SER A 285 -17.74 -3.50 -4.47
CA SER A 285 -16.70 -4.23 -3.71
C SER A 285 -17.01 -4.45 -2.23
N PHE A 286 -18.05 -3.83 -1.68
CA PHE A 286 -18.48 -4.05 -0.30
C PHE A 286 -19.50 -5.19 -0.13
N GLY A 287 -19.89 -5.87 -1.20
CA GLY A 287 -20.91 -6.91 -1.11
C GLY A 287 -21.04 -7.76 -2.35
N ASP A 288 -19.98 -7.88 -3.15
CA ASP A 288 -19.98 -8.63 -4.41
C ASP A 288 -19.27 -9.99 -4.33
N ALA A 289 -18.71 -10.32 -3.17
CA ALA A 289 -18.07 -11.61 -2.97
C ALA A 289 -19.08 -12.76 -3.08
N PRO A 290 -18.86 -13.76 -3.96
CA PRO A 290 -19.81 -14.83 -4.25
C PRO A 290 -20.23 -15.68 -3.04
N ASP A 291 -19.33 -15.91 -2.07
CA ASP A 291 -19.63 -16.64 -0.84
C ASP A 291 -20.17 -15.73 0.28
N GLY A 292 -20.57 -14.48 -0.09
CA GLY A 292 -21.23 -13.52 0.77
C GLY A 292 -20.32 -12.89 1.82
N PHE A 293 -20.92 -12.42 2.93
CA PHE A 293 -20.23 -11.61 3.94
C PHE A 293 -18.98 -12.28 4.55
N SER A 294 -18.94 -13.62 4.61
CA SER A 294 -17.77 -14.34 5.13
C SER A 294 -16.56 -14.21 4.20
N GLU A 295 -16.78 -14.14 2.89
CA GLU A 295 -15.72 -13.91 1.90
C GLU A 295 -15.31 -12.43 1.88
N GLU A 296 -16.27 -11.51 1.99
CA GLU A 296 -15.98 -10.08 2.13
C GLU A 296 -15.00 -9.77 3.29
N LEU A 297 -15.17 -10.44 4.41
CA LEU A 297 -14.25 -10.30 5.55
C LEU A 297 -12.84 -10.82 5.25
N LYS A 298 -12.69 -11.78 4.34
CA LYS A 298 -11.38 -12.31 3.92
C LYS A 298 -10.62 -11.34 3.02
N GLU A 299 -11.31 -10.38 2.40
CA GLU A 299 -10.70 -9.33 1.55
C GLU A 299 -10.09 -8.20 2.37
N ILE A 300 -10.41 -8.13 3.66
CA ILE A 300 -9.83 -7.13 4.55
C ILE A 300 -8.46 -7.62 5.01
N THR A 301 -7.42 -6.89 4.63
CA THR A 301 -6.09 -7.05 5.22
C THR A 301 -5.99 -6.22 6.49
N TRP A 302 -5.19 -6.70 7.45
CA TRP A 302 -4.97 -5.95 8.67
C TRP A 302 -3.51 -6.00 9.12
N ALA A 303 -3.12 -4.96 9.83
CA ALA A 303 -1.79 -4.86 10.41
C ALA A 303 -1.84 -4.35 11.84
N LEU A 304 -0.88 -4.82 12.64
CA LEU A 304 -0.63 -4.36 14.00
C LEU A 304 0.84 -3.97 14.10
N GLY A 305 1.13 -2.79 14.63
CA GLY A 305 2.49 -2.30 14.76
C GLY A 305 2.71 -1.45 15.98
N ALA A 306 3.97 -1.38 16.40
CA ALA A 306 4.42 -0.56 17.49
C ALA A 306 5.70 0.19 17.14
N GLU A 307 5.82 1.42 17.65
CA GLU A 307 7.01 2.26 17.55
C GLU A 307 7.38 2.75 18.94
N TYR A 308 8.53 2.35 19.46
CA TYR A 308 9.11 2.94 20.65
C TYR A 308 10.10 4.03 20.25
N ARG A 309 9.94 5.23 20.82
CA ARG A 309 10.80 6.40 20.59
C ARG A 309 11.49 6.79 21.88
N PHE A 310 12.82 6.83 21.81
CA PHE A 310 13.68 7.29 22.91
C PHE A 310 14.35 8.62 22.54
N GLN A 311 14.08 9.66 23.32
CA GLN A 311 14.61 11.03 23.17
C GLN A 311 14.35 11.63 21.76
N GLU A 312 13.30 11.19 21.09
CA GLU A 312 13.04 11.48 19.67
C GLU A 312 14.23 11.20 18.72
N ALA A 313 15.31 10.61 19.25
CA ALA A 313 16.53 10.32 18.52
C ALA A 313 16.63 8.87 18.05
N PHE A 314 16.20 7.92 18.88
CA PHE A 314 16.25 6.50 18.58
C PHE A 314 14.83 5.93 18.49
N MET A 315 14.57 5.16 17.46
CA MET A 315 13.28 4.50 17.23
C MET A 315 13.50 3.01 17.01
N LEU A 316 12.68 2.19 17.70
CA LEU A 316 12.57 0.76 17.44
C LEU A 316 11.15 0.45 17.04
N ARG A 317 10.99 -0.40 16.03
CA ARG A 317 9.68 -0.73 15.46
C ARG A 317 9.53 -2.22 15.28
N GLY A 318 8.30 -2.66 15.43
CA GLY A 318 7.91 -4.02 15.12
C GLY A 318 6.49 -4.03 14.58
N GLY A 319 6.19 -4.93 13.67
CA GLY A 319 4.86 -5.03 13.09
C GLY A 319 4.55 -6.41 12.57
N TYR A 320 3.28 -6.64 12.36
CA TYR A 320 2.73 -7.84 11.76
C TYR A 320 1.65 -7.46 10.76
N PHE A 321 1.72 -8.06 9.57
CA PHE A 321 0.74 -7.90 8.50
C PHE A 321 0.08 -9.23 8.20
N ASN A 322 -1.24 -9.20 7.96
CA ASN A 322 -2.02 -10.37 7.62
C ASN A 322 -2.96 -10.13 6.44
N GLU A 323 -2.90 -11.00 5.48
CA GLU A 323 -3.83 -11.17 4.38
C GLU A 323 -4.33 -12.61 4.35
N ASN A 324 -5.60 -12.78 4.02
CA ASN A 324 -6.22 -14.12 4.01
C ASN A 324 -5.57 -15.02 2.95
N GLU A 325 -5.47 -16.32 3.23
CA GLU A 325 -4.86 -17.31 2.34
C GLU A 325 -5.56 -17.40 0.97
N GLU A 326 -6.86 -17.19 0.94
CA GLU A 326 -7.67 -17.25 -0.29
C GLU A 326 -7.62 -15.95 -1.13
N LYS A 327 -7.04 -14.87 -0.57
CA LYS A 327 -7.06 -13.52 -1.18
C LYS A 327 -5.65 -12.95 -1.46
N GLY A 328 -4.58 -13.74 -1.30
CA GLY A 328 -3.19 -13.34 -1.58
C GLY A 328 -2.16 -13.91 -0.63
N ALA A 329 -2.58 -14.38 0.55
CA ALA A 329 -1.77 -15.17 1.49
C ALA A 329 -0.51 -14.46 2.04
N ARG A 330 -0.41 -13.13 1.97
CA ARG A 330 0.74 -12.40 2.51
C ARG A 330 0.65 -12.29 4.02
N ARG A 331 1.59 -12.90 4.71
CA ARG A 331 1.74 -12.81 6.17
C ARG A 331 3.20 -12.63 6.50
N PHE A 332 3.52 -11.62 7.28
CA PHE A 332 4.90 -11.35 7.63
C PHE A 332 5.02 -10.55 8.91
N PHE A 333 6.16 -10.71 9.58
CA PHE A 333 6.65 -9.84 10.61
C PHE A 333 7.64 -8.83 10.05
N THR A 334 7.70 -7.68 10.67
CA THR A 334 8.70 -6.66 10.32
C THR A 334 9.38 -6.14 11.59
N LEU A 335 10.64 -5.80 11.41
CA LEU A 335 11.42 -5.05 12.40
C LEU A 335 11.96 -3.80 11.74
N GLY A 336 12.06 -2.72 12.51
CA GLY A 336 12.60 -1.46 12.03
C GLY A 336 13.39 -0.74 13.11
N ALA A 337 14.36 0.06 12.66
CA ALA A 337 15.11 0.98 13.51
C ALA A 337 15.20 2.33 12.83
N GLY A 338 15.22 3.40 13.63
CA GLY A 338 15.41 4.77 13.16
C GLY A 338 16.38 5.51 14.05
N PHE A 339 17.13 6.41 13.41
CA PHE A 339 18.01 7.33 14.12
C PHE A 339 17.85 8.73 13.56
N LYS A 340 17.52 9.69 14.44
CA LYS A 340 17.38 11.10 14.11
C LYS A 340 18.51 11.90 14.76
N PHE A 341 19.19 12.67 13.98
CA PHE A 341 20.20 13.62 14.44
C PHE A 341 19.94 14.99 13.82
N LYS A 342 19.55 15.94 14.69
CA LYS A 342 19.13 17.28 14.24
C LYS A 342 17.99 17.22 13.21
N ALA A 343 18.27 17.70 11.99
CA ALA A 343 17.32 17.74 10.88
C ALA A 343 17.21 16.43 10.12
N ALA A 344 18.20 15.54 10.23
CA ALA A 344 18.33 14.31 9.47
C ALA A 344 17.77 13.11 10.24
N GLN A 345 17.09 12.20 9.56
CA GLN A 345 16.65 10.92 10.09
C GLN A 345 16.91 9.83 9.08
N ILE A 346 17.46 8.71 9.55
CA ILE A 346 17.67 7.49 8.77
C ILE A 346 16.77 6.41 9.38
N ASP A 347 16.05 5.70 8.54
CA ASP A 347 15.22 4.56 8.94
C ASP A 347 15.62 3.32 8.14
N LEU A 348 15.62 2.18 8.81
CA LEU A 348 15.87 0.86 8.27
C LEU A 348 14.74 -0.07 8.65
N SER A 349 14.39 -1.00 7.77
CA SER A 349 13.45 -2.08 8.11
C SER A 349 13.77 -3.37 7.39
N TYR A 350 13.35 -4.47 7.98
CA TYR A 350 13.54 -5.81 7.46
C TYR A 350 12.25 -6.61 7.61
N LEU A 351 11.92 -7.44 6.59
CA LEU A 351 10.71 -8.24 6.52
C LEU A 351 11.03 -9.74 6.60
N PHE A 352 10.30 -10.43 7.48
CA PHE A 352 10.34 -11.88 7.65
C PHE A 352 9.00 -12.48 7.22
N SER A 353 8.97 -13.18 6.10
CA SER A 353 7.75 -13.88 5.66
C SER A 353 7.42 -15.04 6.58
N THR A 354 6.12 -15.21 6.89
CA THR A 354 5.59 -16.35 7.64
C THR A 354 4.60 -17.15 6.81
N SER A 355 4.37 -16.73 5.57
CA SER A 355 3.49 -17.43 4.62
C SER A 355 4.25 -18.54 3.90
N GLN A 356 3.50 -19.55 3.42
CA GLN A 356 4.03 -20.54 2.48
C GLN A 356 4.22 -19.96 1.07
N VAL A 357 3.46 -18.92 0.74
CA VAL A 357 3.62 -18.15 -0.51
C VAL A 357 4.78 -17.18 -0.32
N ARG A 358 5.76 -17.20 -1.24
CA ARG A 358 6.90 -16.28 -1.19
C ARG A 358 6.45 -14.85 -1.34
N ASN A 359 6.83 -14.03 -0.37
CA ASN A 359 6.63 -12.58 -0.46
C ASN A 359 7.75 -11.98 -1.32
N PRO A 360 7.44 -11.18 -2.36
CA PRO A 360 8.47 -10.50 -3.17
C PRO A 360 9.41 -9.58 -2.39
N LEU A 361 9.02 -9.18 -1.18
CA LEU A 361 9.78 -8.34 -0.26
C LEU A 361 10.46 -9.14 0.86
N GLU A 362 10.41 -10.48 0.79
CA GLU A 362 11.03 -11.34 1.79
C GLU A 362 12.55 -11.16 1.81
N ASN A 363 13.10 -11.10 3.02
CA ASN A 363 14.53 -10.90 3.26
C ASN A 363 15.09 -9.57 2.70
N THR A 364 14.23 -8.58 2.50
CA THR A 364 14.59 -7.28 1.93
C THR A 364 14.90 -6.27 3.03
N LEU A 365 16.04 -5.60 2.92
CA LEU A 365 16.42 -4.46 3.75
C LEU A 365 16.01 -3.16 3.03
N ARG A 366 15.16 -2.37 3.66
CA ARG A 366 14.66 -1.10 3.12
C ARG A 366 15.32 0.07 3.82
N PHE A 367 15.56 1.14 3.07
CA PHE A 367 16.24 2.33 3.55
C PHE A 367 15.41 3.57 3.29
N SER A 368 15.39 4.48 4.26
CA SER A 368 14.82 5.80 4.10
C SER A 368 15.70 6.86 4.75
N LEU A 369 15.80 7.99 4.07
CA LEU A 369 16.52 9.17 4.55
C LEU A 369 15.57 10.36 4.46
N SER A 370 15.46 11.14 5.53
CA SER A 370 14.62 12.32 5.57
C SER A 370 15.31 13.49 6.25
N PHE A 371 14.97 14.71 5.80
CA PHE A 371 15.48 15.97 6.33
C PHE A 371 14.32 16.94 6.54
N ASN A 372 14.16 17.42 7.78
CA ASN A 372 13.21 18.47 8.14
C ASN A 372 13.96 19.79 8.38
N PHE A 373 13.41 20.89 7.90
CA PHE A 373 14.04 22.19 8.00
C PHE A 373 13.03 23.35 8.03
N GLY A 374 13.53 24.53 8.41
CA GLY A 374 12.74 25.76 8.51
C GLY A 374 12.21 26.01 9.90
N GLU A 375 11.27 26.94 10.02
CA GLU A 375 10.64 27.35 11.28
C GLU A 375 9.86 26.18 11.90
N GLU A 376 9.82 26.16 13.24
CA GLU A 376 8.99 25.22 13.98
C GLU A 376 7.59 25.80 14.20
N TYR A 377 6.58 24.96 13.93
CA TYR A 377 5.19 25.24 14.23
C TYR A 377 4.83 24.50 15.52
N LEU A 378 4.48 25.25 16.57
CA LEU A 378 3.97 24.64 17.81
C LEU A 378 2.55 24.13 17.51
N ASN A 379 2.36 22.86 17.64
CA ASN A 379 1.04 22.22 17.54
C ASN A 379 0.47 22.06 18.95
N ASP A 380 -0.14 23.13 19.52
CA ASP A 380 -0.86 23.11 20.79
C ASP A 380 -2.09 22.16 20.77
#